data_aa01a0ce32946b4c52f48a270485776c
#
_entry.id   aa01a0ce32946b4c52f48a270485776c
#
_cell.length_a   1.000
_cell.length_b   1.000
_cell.length_c   1.000
_cell.angle_alpha   90.00
_cell.angle_beta   90.00
_cell.angle_gamma   90.00
#
_symmetry.space_group_name_H-M   'P 1'
#
loop_
_entity.id
_entity.type
_entity.pdbx_description
1 polymer ?
#
loop_
_entity_poly.entity_id
_entity_poly.type
_entity_poly.pdbx_seq_one_letter_code
_entity_poly.pdbx_strand_id
1 'polypeptide(L)'
;MFLISLVSEHERGKGCPYVNDLTEEQIRTELALILDRRNADTRLSTMGAGSDDLDAGREYLANTVQGGWHVPTWPKEHGGQGASANQNSLIGRVLREFVVPDLYPFAIGLGMVGPALLEHGTDAQQTDWLKAIASGESIWCQMFSEPEAGSDLANVALSAQQDGDEWILGGQKTWTSRAMWAQWAICLARTDPTQPKHKGLTMFAIPMSLPGVEIRPLMQMNRDAHFSEVFVDGARISDQWRIGDIGEGWRVAMTVLAHERAGGGSRGGGDGNARGLKLPSWVADLQLLVGDQSSDWRNKVASLYARDTASRWTAQRASDEARSTGSPGPAGSGAKLRTVSSYKGRSYLANSTAGAHGMLEDSHGYIETLTAPSMSIRGGTDEIQRNILGERVLGLPGEPRLDRDVSWSESRRGLI
;
A
#
# COMPACT_ATOMS: atom_id res chain seq x y z
N MET A 1 -11.80 -13.51 32.40
CA MET A 1 -11.63 -14.95 32.63
C MET A 1 -13.01 -15.60 32.66
N PHE A 2 -13.27 -16.58 31.77
CA PHE A 2 -14.50 -17.34 31.59
C PHE A 2 -15.71 -16.61 30.96
N LEU A 3 -15.82 -16.75 29.63
CA LEU A 3 -17.08 -17.01 28.91
C LEU A 3 -16.80 -17.40 27.43
N ILE A 4 -15.92 -18.38 27.22
CA ILE A 4 -15.74 -19.12 25.96
C ILE A 4 -16.08 -20.57 26.28
N SER A 5 -17.34 -20.91 26.38
CA SER A 5 -17.77 -22.32 26.35
C SER A 5 -19.31 -22.39 26.39
N LEU A 6 -19.95 -22.26 25.26
CA LEU A 6 -21.30 -22.79 25.03
C LEU A 6 -21.61 -22.90 23.53
N VAL A 7 -20.68 -23.47 22.76
CA VAL A 7 -21.04 -24.17 21.53
C VAL A 7 -20.80 -25.64 21.82
N SER A 8 -21.84 -26.43 21.86
CA SER A 8 -21.83 -27.84 22.25
C SER A 8 -20.86 -28.63 21.35
N GLU A 9 -20.10 -29.54 21.95
CA GLU A 9 -19.18 -30.46 21.25
C GLU A 9 -19.84 -31.33 20.17
N HIS A 10 -21.14 -31.28 20.05
CA HIS A 10 -21.90 -32.08 19.09
C HIS A 10 -21.98 -31.47 17.68
N GLU A 11 -21.60 -30.19 17.49
CA GLU A 11 -21.56 -29.53 16.17
C GLU A 11 -20.16 -29.43 15.56
N ARG A 12 -19.10 -29.85 16.27
CA ARG A 12 -17.72 -29.87 15.77
C ARG A 12 -17.42 -30.98 14.75
N GLY A 13 -18.37 -31.83 14.43
CA GLY A 13 -18.23 -32.92 13.45
C GLY A 13 -18.73 -32.62 12.05
N LYS A 14 -19.40 -31.49 11.83
CA LYS A 14 -19.74 -31.01 10.48
C LYS A 14 -18.74 -29.93 10.14
N GLY A 15 -17.87 -30.19 9.19
CA GLY A 15 -16.81 -29.27 8.73
C GLY A 15 -17.37 -27.85 8.66
N CYS A 16 -16.63 -26.89 9.24
CA CYS A 16 -16.96 -25.48 9.19
C CYS A 16 -17.28 -25.11 7.72
N PRO A 17 -18.44 -24.54 7.41
CA PRO A 17 -18.76 -24.19 6.04
C PRO A 17 -17.62 -23.33 5.50
N TYR A 18 -17.15 -23.63 4.30
CA TYR A 18 -16.11 -22.85 3.66
C TYR A 18 -16.55 -21.38 3.67
N VAL A 19 -15.68 -20.48 4.08
CA VAL A 19 -15.95 -19.04 4.17
C VAL A 19 -16.47 -18.44 2.85
N ASN A 20 -16.23 -19.11 1.74
CA ASN A 20 -16.78 -18.76 0.44
C ASN A 20 -18.32 -18.77 0.37
N ASP A 21 -18.97 -19.34 1.37
CA ASP A 21 -20.44 -19.50 1.43
C ASP A 21 -21.10 -18.58 2.47
N LEU A 22 -20.33 -17.76 3.20
CA LEU A 22 -20.93 -16.83 4.18
C LEU A 22 -21.70 -15.70 3.49
N THR A 23 -22.92 -15.49 3.96
CA THR A 23 -23.75 -14.36 3.56
C THR A 23 -23.26 -13.05 4.22
N GLU A 24 -23.70 -11.92 3.68
CA GLU A 24 -23.38 -10.61 4.25
C GLU A 24 -23.85 -10.47 5.71
N GLU A 25 -25.01 -11.05 6.05
CA GLU A 25 -25.56 -11.02 7.41
C GLU A 25 -24.74 -11.88 8.37
N GLN A 26 -24.29 -13.05 7.94
CA GLN A 26 -23.40 -13.90 8.76
C GLN A 26 -22.07 -13.22 9.03
N ILE A 27 -21.43 -12.61 8.01
CA ILE A 27 -20.21 -11.85 8.19
C ILE A 27 -20.42 -10.68 9.17
N ARG A 28 -21.53 -9.97 9.04
CA ARG A 28 -21.89 -8.86 9.93
C ARG A 28 -22.06 -9.32 11.38
N THR A 29 -22.68 -10.48 11.58
CA THR A 29 -22.89 -11.06 12.90
C THR A 29 -21.56 -11.46 13.54
N GLU A 30 -20.69 -12.15 12.81
CA GLU A 30 -19.37 -12.57 13.30
C GLU A 30 -18.48 -11.35 13.64
N LEU A 31 -18.45 -10.35 12.77
CA LEU A 31 -17.65 -9.14 13.00
C LEU A 31 -18.17 -8.31 14.18
N ALA A 32 -19.48 -8.30 14.43
CA ALA A 32 -20.07 -7.61 15.57
C ALA A 32 -19.72 -8.24 16.94
N LEU A 33 -19.18 -9.45 16.97
CA LEU A 33 -18.66 -10.08 18.19
C LEU A 33 -17.28 -9.58 18.58
N ILE A 34 -16.52 -9.02 17.63
CA ILE A 34 -15.09 -8.67 17.81
C ILE A 34 -14.78 -7.20 17.49
N LEU A 35 -15.67 -6.47 16.84
CA LEU A 35 -15.47 -5.09 16.43
C LEU A 35 -16.67 -4.21 16.80
N ASP A 36 -16.38 -2.98 17.19
CA ASP A 36 -17.40 -1.96 17.43
C ASP A 36 -17.99 -1.43 16.12
N ARG A 37 -19.31 -1.21 16.10
CA ARG A 37 -19.96 -0.57 14.95
C ARG A 37 -19.65 0.92 14.89
N ARG A 38 -19.48 1.40 13.68
CA ARG A 38 -19.28 2.84 13.41
C ARG A 38 -20.54 3.62 13.78
N ASN A 39 -20.34 4.78 14.34
CA ASN A 39 -21.37 5.79 14.58
C ASN A 39 -21.08 7.09 13.77
N ALA A 40 -21.94 8.10 13.91
CA ALA A 40 -21.79 9.37 13.21
C ALA A 40 -20.49 10.13 13.58
N ASP A 41 -19.95 9.90 14.77
CA ASP A 41 -18.75 10.58 15.31
C ASP A 41 -17.46 9.82 14.97
N THR A 42 -17.54 8.62 14.39
CA THR A 42 -16.37 7.84 14.01
C THR A 42 -15.61 8.55 12.90
N ARG A 43 -14.45 9.11 13.22
CA ARG A 43 -13.56 9.71 12.23
C ARG A 43 -12.94 8.61 11.37
N LEU A 44 -12.94 8.83 10.05
CA LEU A 44 -12.15 8.01 9.15
C LEU A 44 -10.70 8.40 9.28
N SER A 45 -9.83 7.42 9.48
CA SER A 45 -8.39 7.65 9.39
C SER A 45 -8.04 8.13 7.98
N THR A 46 -7.30 9.24 7.92
CA THR A 46 -6.72 9.73 6.66
C THR A 46 -5.31 9.17 6.54
N MET A 47 -5.05 8.44 5.46
CA MET A 47 -3.72 7.91 5.17
C MET A 47 -2.65 9.02 5.29
N GLY A 48 -1.73 8.86 6.23
CA GLY A 48 -0.52 9.66 6.34
C GLY A 48 -0.63 10.98 7.11
N ALA A 49 -1.74 11.27 7.76
CA ALA A 49 -1.88 12.43 8.63
C ALA A 49 -2.02 11.99 10.10
N GLY A 50 -0.88 11.69 10.74
CA GLY A 50 -0.77 11.78 12.20
C GLY A 50 -1.47 10.72 13.04
N SER A 51 -1.91 9.60 12.51
CA SER A 51 -2.39 8.51 13.35
C SER A 51 -1.40 7.34 13.26
N ASP A 52 -0.42 7.40 14.13
CA ASP A 52 0.54 6.34 14.35
C ASP A 52 0.15 5.54 15.60
N ASP A 53 -1.14 5.29 15.75
CA ASP A 53 -1.67 4.47 16.84
C ASP A 53 -1.42 2.99 16.51
N LEU A 54 -0.18 2.57 16.79
CA LEU A 54 0.26 1.19 16.57
C LEU A 54 -0.51 0.22 17.45
N ASP A 55 -0.90 0.62 18.64
CA ASP A 55 -1.54 -0.25 19.62
C ASP A 55 -2.97 -0.58 19.18
N ALA A 56 -3.75 0.43 18.77
CA ALA A 56 -5.08 0.19 18.19
C ALA A 56 -5.02 -0.66 16.92
N GLY A 57 -4.02 -0.44 16.05
CA GLY A 57 -3.80 -1.26 14.86
C GLY A 57 -3.47 -2.72 15.18
N ARG A 58 -2.60 -2.97 16.15
CA ARG A 58 -2.25 -4.32 16.62
C ARG A 58 -3.45 -5.03 17.26
N GLU A 59 -4.17 -4.35 18.15
CA GLU A 59 -5.36 -4.90 18.78
C GLU A 59 -6.41 -5.31 17.73
N TYR A 60 -6.67 -4.45 16.76
CA TYR A 60 -7.59 -4.75 15.67
C TYR A 60 -7.14 -5.97 14.86
N LEU A 61 -5.87 -6.06 14.47
CA LEU A 61 -5.34 -7.16 13.70
C LEU A 61 -5.33 -8.47 14.50
N ALA A 62 -4.96 -8.42 15.77
CA ALA A 62 -5.01 -9.58 16.68
C ALA A 62 -6.44 -10.11 16.84
N ASN A 63 -7.44 -9.24 16.92
CA ASN A 63 -8.85 -9.62 17.02
C ASN A 63 -9.39 -10.21 15.69
N THR A 64 -8.91 -9.71 14.56
CA THR A 64 -9.43 -10.12 13.23
C THR A 64 -8.69 -11.30 12.63
N VAL A 65 -7.44 -11.61 13.05
CA VAL A 65 -6.62 -12.68 12.46
C VAL A 65 -7.18 -14.07 12.72
N GLN A 66 -7.81 -14.32 13.87
CA GLN A 66 -8.36 -15.64 14.20
C GLN A 66 -9.46 -16.08 13.23
N GLY A 67 -10.27 -15.14 12.75
CA GLY A 67 -11.26 -15.35 11.72
C GLY A 67 -10.76 -15.08 10.30
N GLY A 68 -9.50 -14.67 10.11
CA GLY A 68 -8.92 -14.33 8.81
C GLY A 68 -9.61 -13.14 8.11
N TRP A 69 -10.25 -12.24 8.88
CA TRP A 69 -11.11 -11.19 8.34
C TRP A 69 -10.37 -10.07 7.62
N HIS A 70 -9.10 -9.83 7.99
CA HIS A 70 -8.33 -8.73 7.40
C HIS A 70 -7.53 -9.15 6.15
N VAL A 71 -7.13 -10.42 6.07
CA VAL A 71 -6.42 -11.02 4.92
C VAL A 71 -7.16 -12.24 4.37
N PRO A 72 -8.46 -12.12 4.03
CA PRO A 72 -9.32 -13.26 3.78
C PRO A 72 -8.87 -14.11 2.59
N THR A 73 -8.15 -13.56 1.63
CA THR A 73 -7.64 -14.30 0.47
C THR A 73 -6.40 -15.15 0.76
N TRP A 74 -5.73 -14.92 1.90
CA TRP A 74 -4.55 -15.72 2.27
C TRP A 74 -4.95 -17.14 2.66
N PRO A 75 -4.05 -18.13 2.54
CA PRO A 75 -4.26 -19.48 3.05
C PRO A 75 -4.61 -19.47 4.55
N LYS A 76 -5.38 -20.47 4.97
CA LYS A 76 -5.82 -20.59 6.38
C LYS A 76 -4.67 -20.77 7.35
N GLU A 77 -3.68 -21.56 6.96
CA GLU A 77 -2.44 -21.80 7.71
C GLU A 77 -1.64 -20.53 7.98
N HIS A 78 -1.86 -19.47 7.19
CA HIS A 78 -1.17 -18.18 7.28
C HIS A 78 -2.05 -17.06 7.82
N GLY A 79 -3.19 -17.38 8.43
CA GLY A 79 -4.07 -16.40 9.07
C GLY A 79 -5.15 -15.80 8.17
N GLY A 80 -5.35 -16.35 6.97
CA GLY A 80 -6.44 -16.00 6.07
C GLY A 80 -7.59 -17.00 6.12
N GLN A 81 -8.42 -16.98 5.09
CA GLN A 81 -9.58 -17.86 4.94
C GLN A 81 -9.53 -18.71 3.67
N GLY A 82 -8.61 -18.42 2.73
CA GLY A 82 -8.62 -18.95 1.37
C GLY A 82 -9.82 -18.42 0.57
N ALA A 83 -10.32 -17.24 0.89
CA ALA A 83 -11.53 -16.67 0.34
C ALA A 83 -11.37 -16.31 -1.14
N SER A 84 -12.44 -16.46 -1.91
CA SER A 84 -12.51 -15.97 -3.27
C SER A 84 -12.47 -14.44 -3.34
N ALA A 85 -12.15 -13.87 -4.51
CA ALA A 85 -12.17 -12.42 -4.73
C ALA A 85 -13.56 -11.80 -4.46
N ASN A 86 -14.64 -12.54 -4.73
CA ASN A 86 -16.00 -12.09 -4.46
C ASN A 86 -16.26 -12.03 -2.95
N GLN A 87 -15.86 -13.07 -2.22
CA GLN A 87 -16.00 -13.13 -0.77
C GLN A 87 -15.16 -12.05 -0.08
N ASN A 88 -13.92 -11.85 -0.53
CA ASN A 88 -13.06 -10.74 -0.07
C ASN A 88 -13.74 -9.37 -0.25
N SER A 89 -14.36 -9.15 -1.41
CA SER A 89 -15.10 -7.91 -1.68
C SER A 89 -16.32 -7.74 -0.76
N LEU A 90 -17.01 -8.84 -0.44
CA LEU A 90 -18.14 -8.86 0.48
C LEU A 90 -17.70 -8.54 1.91
N ILE A 91 -16.65 -9.21 2.40
CA ILE A 91 -16.04 -8.95 3.71
C ILE A 91 -15.60 -7.49 3.82
N GLY A 92 -14.91 -6.98 2.80
CA GLY A 92 -14.47 -5.58 2.77
C GLY A 92 -15.61 -4.56 2.75
N ARG A 93 -16.82 -4.91 2.24
CA ARG A 93 -18.02 -4.07 2.36
C ARG A 93 -18.54 -4.04 3.78
N VAL A 94 -18.65 -5.20 4.41
CA VAL A 94 -19.17 -5.31 5.79
C VAL A 94 -18.21 -4.66 6.78
N LEU A 95 -16.89 -4.84 6.64
CA LEU A 95 -15.89 -4.21 7.49
C LEU A 95 -16.01 -2.67 7.53
N ARG A 96 -16.52 -2.04 6.47
CA ARG A 96 -16.76 -0.58 6.48
C ARG A 96 -17.87 -0.12 7.43
N GLU A 97 -18.69 -1.03 7.93
CA GLU A 97 -19.72 -0.75 8.94
C GLU A 97 -19.15 -0.68 10.37
N PHE A 98 -17.89 -1.11 10.54
CA PHE A 98 -17.20 -1.21 11.83
C PHE A 98 -16.09 -0.18 11.98
N VAL A 99 -15.64 0.02 13.21
CA VAL A 99 -14.49 0.86 13.53
C VAL A 99 -13.24 0.11 13.09
N VAL A 100 -12.51 0.70 12.14
CA VAL A 100 -11.22 0.20 11.67
C VAL A 100 -10.18 1.30 11.96
N PRO A 101 -9.15 1.03 12.77
CA PRO A 101 -8.10 1.98 13.06
C PRO A 101 -7.26 2.29 11.81
N ASP A 102 -6.32 3.23 11.91
CA ASP A 102 -5.35 3.43 10.86
C ASP A 102 -4.38 2.25 10.79
N LEU A 103 -4.47 1.49 9.70
CA LEU A 103 -3.59 0.35 9.43
C LEU A 103 -2.44 0.72 8.49
N TYR A 104 -2.19 2.01 8.27
CA TYR A 104 -1.10 2.43 7.38
C TYR A 104 0.28 1.88 7.80
N PRO A 105 0.65 1.80 9.08
CA PRO A 105 1.90 1.17 9.50
C PRO A 105 2.04 -0.29 9.08
N PHE A 106 0.93 -1.02 9.01
CA PHE A 106 0.88 -2.45 8.67
C PHE A 106 0.65 -2.70 7.17
N ALA A 107 0.31 -1.66 6.42
CA ALA A 107 -0.18 -1.78 5.04
C ALA A 107 0.82 -2.42 4.08
N ILE A 108 2.14 -2.18 4.27
CA ILE A 108 3.19 -2.76 3.45
C ILE A 108 3.28 -4.27 3.71
N GLY A 109 3.31 -4.69 4.97
CA GLY A 109 3.29 -6.10 5.35
C GLY A 109 2.07 -6.83 4.79
N LEU A 110 0.88 -6.33 5.11
CA LEU A 110 -0.40 -6.96 4.76
C LEU A 110 -0.70 -6.95 3.25
N GLY A 111 -0.41 -5.85 2.59
CA GLY A 111 -0.87 -5.61 1.21
C GLY A 111 0.18 -5.83 0.14
N MET A 112 1.45 -5.97 0.48
CA MET A 112 2.55 -6.03 -0.47
C MET A 112 3.52 -7.18 -0.18
N VAL A 113 4.08 -7.23 1.03
CA VAL A 113 5.05 -8.27 1.43
C VAL A 113 4.38 -9.64 1.57
N GLY A 114 3.25 -9.72 2.24
CA GLY A 114 2.53 -10.98 2.40
C GLY A 114 2.18 -11.64 1.06
N PRO A 115 1.53 -10.95 0.12
CA PRO A 115 1.33 -11.49 -1.23
C PRO A 115 2.61 -11.89 -1.96
N ALA A 116 3.71 -11.13 -1.80
CA ALA A 116 4.99 -11.49 -2.41
C ALA A 116 5.61 -12.75 -1.77
N LEU A 117 5.48 -12.93 -0.45
CA LEU A 117 5.90 -14.15 0.24
C LEU A 117 5.07 -15.36 -0.17
N LEU A 118 3.76 -15.20 -0.35
CA LEU A 118 2.89 -16.28 -0.83
C LEU A 118 3.24 -16.74 -2.26
N GLU A 119 3.76 -15.85 -3.11
CA GLU A 119 4.12 -16.17 -4.48
C GLU A 119 5.58 -16.63 -4.64
N HIS A 120 6.51 -16.06 -3.86
CA HIS A 120 7.96 -16.21 -4.07
C HIS A 120 8.72 -16.71 -2.85
N GLY A 121 8.11 -16.72 -1.66
CA GLY A 121 8.75 -17.19 -0.44
C GLY A 121 8.79 -18.71 -0.36
N THR A 122 9.77 -19.25 0.36
CA THR A 122 9.80 -20.67 0.73
C THR A 122 8.76 -20.99 1.79
N ASP A 123 8.39 -22.26 1.96
CA ASP A 123 7.44 -22.71 3.00
C ASP A 123 7.90 -22.28 4.42
N ALA A 124 9.21 -22.31 4.67
CA ALA A 124 9.79 -21.85 5.93
C ALA A 124 9.56 -20.35 6.14
N GLN A 125 9.85 -19.52 5.13
CA GLN A 125 9.63 -18.08 5.17
C GLN A 125 8.15 -17.73 5.33
N GLN A 126 7.26 -18.43 4.65
CA GLN A 126 5.81 -18.25 4.80
C GLN A 126 5.35 -18.58 6.22
N THR A 127 5.85 -19.67 6.78
CA THR A 127 5.54 -20.10 8.15
C THR A 127 6.03 -19.11 9.20
N ASP A 128 7.26 -18.60 9.02
CA ASP A 128 7.91 -17.71 10.00
C ASP A 128 7.31 -16.30 9.99
N TRP A 129 6.87 -15.79 8.83
CA TRP A 129 6.54 -14.37 8.72
C TRP A 129 5.07 -14.06 8.50
N LEU A 130 4.32 -14.89 7.75
CA LEU A 130 2.96 -14.49 7.33
C LEU A 130 1.99 -14.34 8.52
N LYS A 131 2.07 -15.24 9.50
CA LYS A 131 1.22 -15.15 10.69
C LYS A 131 1.48 -13.87 11.51
N ALA A 132 2.76 -13.54 11.70
CA ALA A 132 3.16 -12.34 12.43
C ALA A 132 2.77 -11.05 11.67
N ILE A 133 2.79 -11.07 10.33
CA ILE A 133 2.27 -9.98 9.51
C ILE A 133 0.74 -9.86 9.65
N ALA A 134 0.01 -10.97 9.54
CA ALA A 134 -1.45 -10.97 9.60
C ALA A 134 -2.00 -10.53 10.96
N SER A 135 -1.31 -10.85 12.06
CA SER A 135 -1.68 -10.47 13.42
C SER A 135 -1.23 -9.06 13.81
N GLY A 136 -0.44 -8.37 12.97
CA GLY A 136 0.15 -7.07 13.32
C GLY A 136 1.31 -7.14 14.32
N GLU A 137 1.78 -8.33 14.67
CA GLU A 137 2.96 -8.53 15.51
C GLU A 137 4.22 -8.01 14.82
N SER A 138 4.34 -8.22 13.51
CA SER A 138 5.47 -7.79 12.70
C SER A 138 5.08 -6.71 11.69
N ILE A 139 5.72 -5.55 11.79
CA ILE A 139 5.61 -4.46 10.83
C ILE A 139 6.75 -4.57 9.82
N TRP A 140 6.41 -4.43 8.55
CA TRP A 140 7.36 -4.46 7.46
C TRP A 140 7.40 -3.12 6.71
N CYS A 141 8.58 -2.71 6.29
CA CYS A 141 8.78 -1.58 5.38
C CYS A 141 9.34 -2.04 4.03
N GLN A 142 9.38 -1.13 3.05
CA GLN A 142 9.85 -1.40 1.70
C GLN A 142 11.09 -0.56 1.40
N MET A 143 12.23 -1.23 1.24
CA MET A 143 13.53 -0.63 0.93
C MET A 143 13.83 -0.78 -0.57
N PHE A 144 13.16 0.02 -1.42
CA PHE A 144 13.32 -0.03 -2.88
C PHE A 144 14.09 1.18 -3.40
N SER A 145 13.50 2.36 -3.32
CA SER A 145 14.06 3.58 -3.89
C SER A 145 15.38 3.99 -3.27
N GLU A 146 16.24 4.60 -4.09
CA GLU A 146 17.52 5.20 -3.70
C GLU A 146 17.55 6.66 -4.15
N PRO A 147 18.47 7.49 -3.65
CA PRO A 147 18.57 8.89 -4.09
C PRO A 147 18.66 9.06 -5.62
N GLU A 148 19.31 8.13 -6.32
CA GLU A 148 19.48 8.15 -7.77
C GLU A 148 18.61 7.12 -8.52
N ALA A 149 17.77 6.35 -7.84
CA ALA A 149 16.96 5.30 -8.44
C ALA A 149 15.53 5.31 -7.87
N GLY A 150 14.68 6.17 -8.43
CA GLY A 150 13.25 6.25 -8.11
C GLY A 150 12.40 5.63 -9.22
N SER A 151 12.07 6.39 -10.27
CA SER A 151 11.30 5.89 -11.42
C SER A 151 12.06 4.81 -12.20
N ASP A 152 13.36 4.93 -12.35
CA ASP A 152 14.23 3.86 -12.86
C ASP A 152 14.69 2.96 -11.71
N LEU A 153 13.74 2.25 -11.11
CA LEU A 153 13.99 1.39 -9.95
C LEU A 153 15.02 0.28 -10.26
N ALA A 154 15.06 -0.22 -11.48
CA ALA A 154 16.02 -1.23 -11.87
C ALA A 154 17.48 -0.75 -11.78
N ASN A 155 17.71 0.56 -11.61
CA ASN A 155 19.04 1.17 -11.48
C ASN A 155 19.55 1.24 -10.03
N VAL A 156 18.89 0.60 -9.06
CA VAL A 156 19.36 0.56 -7.66
C VAL A 156 20.78 0.01 -7.55
N ALA A 157 21.55 0.60 -6.61
CA ALA A 157 22.97 0.37 -6.42
C ALA A 157 23.33 -0.24 -5.04
N LEU A 158 22.39 -0.28 -4.06
CA LEU A 158 22.64 -0.95 -2.80
C LEU A 158 23.14 -2.37 -3.11
N SER A 159 24.37 -2.66 -2.73
CA SER A 159 25.07 -3.91 -3.06
C SER A 159 24.73 -5.01 -2.06
N ALA A 160 24.69 -6.25 -2.54
CA ALA A 160 24.70 -7.44 -1.72
C ALA A 160 25.77 -8.40 -2.27
N GLN A 161 26.82 -8.65 -1.50
CA GLN A 161 27.93 -9.53 -1.85
C GLN A 161 27.80 -10.82 -1.07
N GLN A 162 27.83 -11.96 -1.75
CA GLN A 162 27.76 -13.26 -1.12
C GLN A 162 29.07 -13.60 -0.41
N ASP A 163 28.97 -14.08 0.83
CA ASP A 163 30.07 -14.55 1.66
C ASP A 163 29.67 -15.87 2.34
N GLY A 164 29.90 -16.98 1.67
CA GLY A 164 29.42 -18.31 2.10
C GLY A 164 27.90 -18.42 2.03
N ASP A 165 27.27 -18.67 3.17
CA ASP A 165 25.82 -18.74 3.37
C ASP A 165 25.20 -17.42 3.89
N GLU A 166 25.99 -16.35 3.86
CA GLU A 166 25.60 -14.99 4.23
C GLU A 166 25.74 -14.03 3.06
N TRP A 167 25.15 -12.85 3.20
CA TRP A 167 25.27 -11.70 2.32
C TRP A 167 25.71 -10.47 3.10
N ILE A 168 26.66 -9.72 2.56
CA ILE A 168 27.12 -8.44 3.09
C ILE A 168 26.49 -7.34 2.28
N LEU A 169 25.68 -6.48 2.93
CA LEU A 169 24.96 -5.40 2.29
C LEU A 169 25.60 -4.06 2.56
N GLY A 170 25.59 -3.17 1.54
CA GLY A 170 26.09 -1.81 1.68
C GLY A 170 25.42 -0.84 0.71
N GLY A 171 25.02 0.33 1.20
CA GLY A 171 24.39 1.38 0.40
C GLY A 171 23.35 2.18 1.18
N GLN A 172 22.45 2.85 0.45
CA GLN A 172 21.44 3.74 1.03
C GLN A 172 20.10 3.52 0.33
N LYS A 173 19.03 3.53 1.10
CA LYS A 173 17.64 3.59 0.61
C LYS A 173 16.97 4.87 1.10
N THR A 174 16.01 5.37 0.33
CA THR A 174 15.27 6.58 0.67
C THR A 174 13.77 6.38 0.48
N TRP A 175 12.96 7.27 1.05
CA TRP A 175 11.50 7.20 1.01
C TRP A 175 10.93 5.90 1.59
N THR A 176 11.64 5.31 2.56
CA THR A 176 11.21 4.09 3.23
C THR A 176 10.10 4.41 4.22
N SER A 177 8.86 4.11 3.83
CA SER A 177 7.68 4.39 4.66
C SER A 177 7.73 3.62 5.97
N ARG A 178 7.57 4.33 7.10
CA ARG A 178 7.41 3.75 8.44
C ARG A 178 8.57 2.87 8.90
N ALA A 179 9.79 3.06 8.35
CA ALA A 179 10.97 2.28 8.73
C ALA A 179 11.26 2.34 10.23
N MET A 180 10.93 3.46 10.91
CA MET A 180 11.17 3.64 12.34
C MET A 180 10.37 2.66 13.24
N TRP A 181 9.32 2.03 12.72
CA TRP A 181 8.52 1.04 13.47
C TRP A 181 8.64 -0.37 12.93
N ALA A 182 9.31 -0.54 11.78
CA ALA A 182 9.42 -1.82 11.13
C ALA A 182 10.43 -2.72 11.84
N GLN A 183 10.07 -3.98 12.05
CA GLN A 183 10.98 -5.02 12.47
C GLN A 183 11.75 -5.60 11.28
N TRP A 184 11.13 -5.60 10.10
CA TRP A 184 11.66 -6.15 8.88
C TRP A 184 11.48 -5.21 7.69
N ALA A 185 12.36 -5.33 6.73
CA ALA A 185 12.20 -4.70 5.42
C ALA A 185 12.23 -5.74 4.30
N ILE A 186 11.44 -5.52 3.25
CA ILE A 186 11.67 -6.14 1.95
C ILE A 186 12.60 -5.22 1.14
N CYS A 187 13.78 -5.72 0.78
CA CYS A 187 14.86 -4.93 0.19
C CYS A 187 15.29 -5.46 -1.17
N LEU A 188 15.27 -4.60 -2.18
CA LEU A 188 15.83 -4.88 -3.50
C LEU A 188 17.30 -4.46 -3.54
N ALA A 189 18.21 -5.40 -3.82
CA ALA A 189 19.67 -5.16 -3.83
C ALA A 189 20.32 -5.65 -5.12
N ARG A 190 21.48 -5.04 -5.46
CA ARG A 190 22.33 -5.40 -6.59
C ARG A 190 23.28 -6.52 -6.19
N THR A 191 23.07 -7.72 -6.73
CA THR A 191 23.93 -8.88 -6.51
C THR A 191 24.93 -9.11 -7.64
N ASP A 192 24.59 -8.72 -8.87
CA ASP A 192 25.49 -8.84 -10.01
C ASP A 192 25.48 -7.57 -10.89
N PRO A 193 26.50 -6.70 -10.80
CA PRO A 193 26.59 -5.50 -11.62
C PRO A 193 27.02 -5.76 -13.07
N THR A 194 27.43 -6.99 -13.42
CA THR A 194 27.84 -7.37 -14.78
C THR A 194 26.65 -7.76 -15.66
N GLN A 195 25.50 -8.01 -15.05
CA GLN A 195 24.24 -8.28 -15.75
C GLN A 195 23.52 -6.98 -16.18
N PRO A 196 22.63 -7.05 -17.17
CA PRO A 196 21.68 -5.99 -17.43
C PRO A 196 20.89 -5.61 -16.19
N LYS A 197 20.53 -4.33 -16.03
CA LYS A 197 20.03 -3.75 -14.79
C LYS A 197 18.87 -4.53 -14.13
N HIS A 198 18.00 -5.18 -14.90
CA HIS A 198 16.89 -5.97 -14.37
C HIS A 198 17.27 -7.39 -13.95
N LYS A 199 18.39 -7.93 -14.41
CA LYS A 199 18.79 -9.32 -14.15
C LYS A 199 19.78 -9.49 -13.00
N GLY A 200 20.47 -8.42 -12.63
CA GLY A 200 21.48 -8.43 -11.55
C GLY A 200 20.90 -8.06 -10.19
N LEU A 201 19.62 -8.27 -9.95
CA LEU A 201 18.91 -7.86 -8.73
C LEU A 201 18.39 -9.07 -7.96
N THR A 202 18.50 -9.02 -6.64
CA THR A 202 17.94 -10.05 -5.73
C THR A 202 17.13 -9.38 -4.62
N MET A 203 16.11 -10.07 -4.14
CA MET A 203 15.24 -9.59 -3.07
C MET A 203 15.60 -10.25 -1.74
N PHE A 204 15.64 -9.45 -0.68
CA PHE A 204 15.97 -9.89 0.66
C PHE A 204 14.97 -9.40 1.71
N ALA A 205 14.74 -10.19 2.74
CA ALA A 205 14.20 -9.74 4.00
C ALA A 205 15.36 -9.28 4.89
N ILE A 206 15.26 -8.08 5.47
CA ILE A 206 16.31 -7.50 6.31
C ILE A 206 15.73 -7.11 7.66
N PRO A 207 16.24 -7.67 8.80
CA PRO A 207 15.89 -7.15 10.11
C PRO A 207 16.37 -5.71 10.27
N MET A 208 15.46 -4.80 10.66
CA MET A 208 15.80 -3.38 10.78
C MET A 208 16.65 -3.02 11.99
N SER A 209 16.84 -3.97 12.91
CA SER A 209 17.69 -3.83 14.11
C SER A 209 19.11 -4.37 13.94
N LEU A 210 19.50 -4.80 12.73
CA LEU A 210 20.83 -5.34 12.49
C LEU A 210 21.92 -4.29 12.72
N PRO A 211 23.10 -4.70 13.24
CA PRO A 211 24.30 -3.87 13.20
C PRO A 211 24.61 -3.43 11.76
N GLY A 212 24.91 -2.15 11.57
CA GLY A 212 25.14 -1.57 10.25
C GLY A 212 23.86 -1.06 9.55
N VAL A 213 22.69 -1.17 10.16
CA VAL A 213 21.45 -0.54 9.66
C VAL A 213 21.17 0.70 10.50
N GLU A 214 21.13 1.87 9.86
CA GLU A 214 20.79 3.14 10.50
C GLU A 214 19.57 3.76 9.81
N ILE A 215 18.55 4.12 10.60
CA ILE A 215 17.28 4.71 10.14
C ILE A 215 17.27 6.19 10.51
N ARG A 216 17.12 7.07 9.51
CA ARG A 216 17.01 8.52 9.71
C ARG A 216 15.67 9.03 9.17
N PRO A 217 14.82 9.65 10.02
CA PRO A 217 13.56 10.23 9.56
C PRO A 217 13.79 11.35 8.53
N LEU A 218 12.95 11.40 7.50
CA LEU A 218 12.91 12.47 6.50
C LEU A 218 11.76 13.42 6.80
N MET A 219 12.10 14.66 7.16
CA MET A 219 11.12 15.73 7.33
C MET A 219 10.57 16.14 5.97
N GLN A 220 9.28 16.00 5.79
CA GLN A 220 8.56 16.38 4.58
C GLN A 220 8.13 17.86 4.61
N MET A 221 7.70 18.38 3.46
CA MET A 221 7.24 19.76 3.31
C MET A 221 6.02 20.08 4.20
N ASN A 222 5.18 19.10 4.47
CA ASN A 222 4.02 19.19 5.38
C ASN A 222 4.38 18.97 6.86
N ARG A 223 5.68 18.90 7.18
CA ARG A 223 6.24 18.61 8.51
C ARG A 223 5.97 17.21 9.05
N ASP A 224 5.42 16.31 8.26
CA ASP A 224 5.36 14.91 8.60
C ASP A 224 6.73 14.23 8.37
N ALA A 225 7.04 13.18 9.11
CA ALA A 225 8.31 12.45 9.04
C ALA A 225 8.10 10.92 8.95
N HIS A 226 7.03 10.49 8.31
CA HIS A 226 6.73 9.06 8.17
C HIS A 226 7.57 8.31 7.13
N PHE A 227 8.41 9.02 6.37
CA PHE A 227 9.45 8.42 5.54
C PHE A 227 10.80 8.48 6.23
N SER A 228 11.68 7.57 5.84
CA SER A 228 13.07 7.54 6.33
C SER A 228 14.05 7.31 5.19
N GLU A 229 15.27 7.78 5.39
CA GLU A 229 16.47 7.21 4.77
C GLU A 229 16.94 6.03 5.62
N VAL A 230 17.44 5.01 4.97
CA VAL A 230 18.03 3.84 5.62
C VAL A 230 19.42 3.63 5.04
N PHE A 231 20.43 3.80 5.88
CA PHE A 231 21.83 3.53 5.55
C PHE A 231 22.18 2.11 5.98
N VAL A 232 22.87 1.40 5.10
CA VAL A 232 23.32 0.03 5.34
C VAL A 232 24.82 0.00 5.13
N ASP A 233 25.57 -0.32 6.18
CA ASP A 233 27.03 -0.35 6.16
C ASP A 233 27.53 -1.70 6.69
N GLY A 234 27.83 -2.61 5.76
CA GLY A 234 28.36 -3.94 6.08
C GLY A 234 27.40 -4.85 6.83
N ALA A 235 26.09 -4.62 6.76
CA ALA A 235 25.11 -5.47 7.43
C ALA A 235 25.14 -6.89 6.86
N ARG A 236 25.24 -7.89 7.74
CA ARG A 236 25.31 -9.32 7.36
C ARG A 236 23.95 -9.97 7.56
N ILE A 237 23.48 -10.68 6.53
CA ILE A 237 22.20 -11.40 6.54
C ILE A 237 22.39 -12.83 6.05
N SER A 238 21.61 -13.77 6.57
CA SER A 238 21.59 -15.15 6.11
C SER A 238 20.98 -15.28 4.71
N ASP A 239 21.49 -16.22 3.88
CA ASP A 239 20.86 -16.56 2.59
C ASP A 239 19.43 -17.09 2.76
N GLN A 240 19.07 -17.59 3.92
CA GLN A 240 17.69 -18.01 4.23
C GLN A 240 16.68 -16.86 4.17
N TRP A 241 17.13 -15.61 4.25
CA TRP A 241 16.28 -14.42 4.14
C TRP A 241 16.19 -13.86 2.71
N ARG A 242 16.76 -14.54 1.74
CA ARG A 242 16.59 -14.24 0.32
C ARG A 242 15.21 -14.71 -0.16
N ILE A 243 14.45 -13.81 -0.75
CA ILE A 243 13.10 -14.08 -1.28
C ILE A 243 13.22 -14.33 -2.79
N GLY A 244 12.88 -15.53 -3.22
CA GLY A 244 13.09 -16.00 -4.60
C GLY A 244 14.56 -16.31 -4.91
N ASP A 245 14.88 -16.53 -6.19
CA ASP A 245 16.22 -16.90 -6.65
C ASP A 245 17.16 -15.71 -6.83
N ILE A 246 18.48 -15.96 -6.81
CA ILE A 246 19.49 -14.96 -7.11
C ILE A 246 19.29 -14.46 -8.55
N GLY A 247 19.28 -13.12 -8.74
CA GLY A 247 19.03 -12.49 -10.04
C GLY A 247 17.54 -12.31 -10.38
N GLU A 248 16.60 -12.90 -9.63
CA GLU A 248 15.16 -12.82 -9.84
C GLU A 248 14.46 -11.74 -9.00
N GLY A 249 15.22 -10.89 -8.31
CA GLY A 249 14.68 -9.84 -7.45
C GLY A 249 13.76 -8.85 -8.18
N TRP A 250 14.00 -8.63 -9.48
CA TRP A 250 13.10 -7.80 -10.29
C TRP A 250 11.69 -8.42 -10.43
N ARG A 251 11.59 -9.73 -10.58
CA ARG A 251 10.30 -10.43 -10.66
C ARG A 251 9.53 -10.28 -9.35
N VAL A 252 10.21 -10.47 -8.21
CA VAL A 252 9.61 -10.26 -6.89
C VAL A 252 9.18 -8.80 -6.71
N ALA A 253 10.02 -7.83 -7.12
CA ALA A 253 9.67 -6.42 -7.07
C ALA A 253 8.43 -6.08 -7.89
N MET A 254 8.25 -6.71 -9.06
CA MET A 254 7.05 -6.49 -9.88
C MET A 254 5.78 -6.99 -9.20
N THR A 255 5.81 -8.12 -8.47
CA THR A 255 4.70 -8.59 -7.64
C THR A 255 4.37 -7.58 -6.53
N VAL A 256 5.36 -7.12 -5.77
CA VAL A 256 5.19 -6.10 -4.72
C VAL A 256 4.53 -4.84 -5.29
N LEU A 257 5.05 -4.30 -6.40
CA LEU A 257 4.55 -3.08 -7.04
C LEU A 257 3.16 -3.26 -7.69
N ALA A 258 2.81 -4.46 -8.14
CA ALA A 258 1.47 -4.76 -8.64
C ALA A 258 0.44 -4.67 -7.51
N HIS A 259 0.76 -5.23 -6.36
CA HIS A 259 -0.09 -5.17 -5.16
C HIS A 259 -0.17 -3.76 -4.57
N GLU A 260 0.90 -2.97 -4.60
CA GLU A 260 0.89 -1.55 -4.22
C GLU A 260 -0.14 -0.77 -5.03
N ARG A 261 -0.15 -0.93 -6.36
CA ARG A 261 -1.10 -0.25 -7.25
C ARG A 261 -2.55 -0.70 -7.00
N ALA A 262 -2.77 -1.97 -6.72
CA ALA A 262 -4.09 -2.51 -6.40
C ALA A 262 -4.61 -2.00 -5.05
N GLY A 263 -3.75 -1.90 -4.03
CA GLY A 263 -4.10 -1.41 -2.69
C GLY A 263 -4.37 0.09 -2.64
N GLY A 264 -3.65 0.90 -3.42
CA GLY A 264 -3.80 2.36 -3.47
C GLY A 264 -5.14 2.83 -4.04
N GLY A 265 -5.79 2.03 -4.89
CA GLY A 265 -7.11 2.36 -5.48
C GLY A 265 -8.32 2.00 -4.58
N SER A 266 -8.12 1.11 -3.60
CA SER A 266 -9.23 0.53 -2.82
C SER A 266 -9.52 1.25 -1.48
N ARG A 267 -8.62 2.13 -1.01
CA ARG A 267 -8.71 2.77 0.32
C ARG A 267 -9.26 4.19 0.33
N GLY A 268 -9.58 4.76 -0.80
CA GLY A 268 -10.40 5.97 -0.87
C GLY A 268 -11.83 5.62 -0.48
N GLY A 269 -12.18 5.82 0.80
CA GLY A 269 -13.51 5.61 1.34
C GLY A 269 -14.54 6.47 0.61
N GLY A 270 -15.08 5.94 -0.49
CA GLY A 270 -16.28 6.45 -1.09
C GLY A 270 -17.45 5.67 -0.52
N ASP A 271 -18.45 6.35 0.04
CA ASP A 271 -19.77 5.83 0.31
C ASP A 271 -20.35 5.21 -0.97
N GLY A 272 -19.96 3.95 -1.25
CA GLY A 272 -20.52 3.17 -2.34
C GLY A 272 -21.88 2.65 -1.94
N ASN A 273 -22.92 3.23 -2.50
CA ASN A 273 -24.32 2.82 -2.55
C ASN A 273 -25.32 3.72 -1.82
N ALA A 274 -25.23 5.03 -1.91
CA ALA A 274 -26.42 5.85 -1.74
C ALA A 274 -27.05 6.11 -3.12
N ARG A 275 -28.15 5.46 -3.43
CA ARG A 275 -29.11 5.92 -4.45
C ARG A 275 -29.74 7.24 -3.97
N GLY A 276 -28.94 8.28 -3.85
CA GLY A 276 -29.32 9.62 -3.50
C GLY A 276 -28.10 10.53 -3.73
N LEU A 277 -28.35 11.75 -4.21
CA LEU A 277 -27.37 12.81 -4.35
C LEU A 277 -26.83 13.27 -2.97
N LYS A 278 -26.15 12.36 -2.23
CA LYS A 278 -25.36 12.77 -1.08
C LYS A 278 -24.07 13.41 -1.62
N LEU A 279 -23.94 14.70 -1.37
CA LEU A 279 -22.68 15.39 -1.62
C LEU A 279 -21.57 14.73 -0.81
N PRO A 280 -20.37 14.55 -1.37
CA PRO A 280 -19.23 14.06 -0.61
C PRO A 280 -18.95 14.96 0.60
N SER A 281 -18.46 14.38 1.71
CA SER A 281 -18.16 15.14 2.94
C SER A 281 -17.27 16.35 2.69
N TRP A 282 -16.26 16.22 1.81
CA TRP A 282 -15.38 17.31 1.45
C TRP A 282 -16.11 18.54 0.85
N VAL A 283 -17.28 18.36 0.24
CA VAL A 283 -18.11 19.49 -0.24
C VAL A 283 -18.78 20.19 0.93
N ALA A 284 -19.28 19.42 1.91
CA ALA A 284 -19.84 19.97 3.13
C ALA A 284 -18.79 20.74 3.94
N ASP A 285 -17.58 20.16 4.07
CA ASP A 285 -16.45 20.78 4.76
C ASP A 285 -16.09 22.12 4.09
N LEU A 286 -16.05 22.17 2.75
CA LEU A 286 -15.81 23.41 2.02
C LEU A 286 -16.95 24.42 2.18
N GLN A 287 -18.19 23.97 2.29
CA GLN A 287 -19.35 24.87 2.51
C GLN A 287 -19.28 25.60 3.85
N LEU A 288 -18.70 24.96 4.87
CA LEU A 288 -18.49 25.60 6.19
C LEU A 288 -17.46 26.73 6.15
N LEU A 289 -16.55 26.72 5.17
CA LEU A 289 -15.50 27.73 5.02
C LEU A 289 -15.93 28.96 4.22
N VAL A 290 -17.06 28.90 3.53
CA VAL A 290 -17.47 29.93 2.58
C VAL A 290 -18.83 30.52 2.98
N GLY A 291 -18.87 31.81 3.26
CA GLY A 291 -20.12 32.53 3.51
C GLY A 291 -20.98 32.65 2.24
N ASP A 292 -20.82 33.70 1.44
CA ASP A 292 -21.55 33.87 0.19
C ASP A 292 -20.77 33.34 -1.01
N GLN A 293 -21.33 32.32 -1.71
CA GLN A 293 -20.61 31.53 -2.70
C GLN A 293 -20.78 32.10 -4.11
N SER A 294 -19.68 32.56 -4.71
CA SER A 294 -19.66 33.00 -6.09
C SER A 294 -20.03 31.86 -7.07
N SER A 295 -20.53 32.22 -8.25
CA SER A 295 -20.81 31.25 -9.33
C SER A 295 -19.54 30.49 -9.75
N ASP A 296 -18.37 31.11 -9.72
CA ASP A 296 -17.09 30.52 -10.03
C ASP A 296 -16.72 29.38 -9.04
N TRP A 297 -16.92 29.61 -7.74
CA TRP A 297 -16.70 28.58 -6.72
C TRP A 297 -17.61 27.38 -6.95
N ARG A 298 -18.92 27.60 -7.19
CA ARG A 298 -19.86 26.51 -7.48
C ARG A 298 -19.47 25.72 -8.71
N ASN A 299 -18.99 26.35 -9.77
CA ASN A 299 -18.50 25.66 -10.98
C ASN A 299 -17.25 24.85 -10.72
N LYS A 300 -16.31 25.32 -9.91
CA LYS A 300 -15.12 24.58 -9.50
C LYS A 300 -15.50 23.32 -8.69
N VAL A 301 -16.39 23.44 -7.71
CA VAL A 301 -16.90 22.31 -6.93
C VAL A 301 -17.61 21.29 -7.82
N ALA A 302 -18.49 21.73 -8.71
CA ALA A 302 -19.20 20.84 -9.63
C ALA A 302 -18.23 20.09 -10.57
N SER A 303 -17.22 20.78 -11.09
CA SER A 303 -16.18 20.17 -11.92
C SER A 303 -15.38 19.11 -11.16
N LEU A 304 -14.99 19.41 -9.92
CA LEU A 304 -14.28 18.43 -9.05
C LEU A 304 -15.16 17.24 -8.69
N TYR A 305 -16.43 17.47 -8.37
CA TYR A 305 -17.39 16.40 -8.11
C TYR A 305 -17.54 15.46 -9.30
N ALA A 306 -17.65 15.98 -10.50
CA ALA A 306 -17.71 15.20 -11.74
C ALA A 306 -16.44 14.36 -11.95
N ARG A 307 -15.26 14.97 -11.74
CA ARG A 307 -13.96 14.26 -11.81
C ARG A 307 -13.84 13.16 -10.76
N ASP A 308 -14.23 13.44 -9.54
CA ASP A 308 -14.21 12.49 -8.42
C ASP A 308 -15.12 11.29 -8.70
N THR A 309 -16.30 11.55 -9.23
CA THR A 309 -17.24 10.50 -9.64
C THR A 309 -16.67 9.64 -10.77
N ALA A 310 -16.10 10.27 -11.80
CA ALA A 310 -15.42 9.54 -12.89
C ALA A 310 -14.21 8.74 -12.39
N SER A 311 -13.47 9.27 -11.39
CA SER A 311 -12.36 8.56 -10.73
C SER A 311 -12.84 7.29 -10.05
N ARG A 312 -13.93 7.37 -9.27
CA ARG A 312 -14.53 6.20 -8.60
C ARG A 312 -14.97 5.13 -9.60
N TRP A 313 -15.65 5.51 -10.67
CA TRP A 313 -16.06 4.56 -11.71
C TRP A 313 -14.88 3.92 -12.44
N THR A 314 -13.81 4.69 -12.68
CA THR A 314 -12.57 4.16 -13.27
C THR A 314 -11.91 3.14 -12.35
N ALA A 315 -11.82 3.44 -11.06
CA ALA A 315 -11.27 2.52 -10.06
C ALA A 315 -12.14 1.26 -9.92
N GLN A 316 -13.47 1.41 -9.92
CA GLN A 316 -14.39 0.28 -9.89
C GLN A 316 -14.19 -0.64 -11.11
N ARG A 317 -14.10 -0.07 -12.33
CA ARG A 317 -13.87 -0.84 -13.55
C ARG A 317 -12.53 -1.60 -13.50
N ALA A 318 -11.45 -0.94 -13.03
CA ALA A 318 -10.15 -1.59 -12.87
C ALA A 318 -10.19 -2.74 -11.85
N SER A 319 -10.96 -2.58 -10.77
CA SER A 319 -11.18 -3.63 -9.78
C SER A 319 -12.01 -4.79 -10.34
N ASP A 320 -13.03 -4.51 -11.14
CA ASP A 320 -13.86 -5.54 -11.79
C ASP A 320 -13.04 -6.35 -12.81
N GLU A 321 -12.17 -5.67 -13.57
CA GLU A 321 -11.25 -6.30 -14.52
C GLU A 321 -10.25 -7.21 -13.76
N ALA A 322 -9.62 -6.71 -12.69
CA ALA A 322 -8.70 -7.49 -11.86
C ALA A 322 -9.37 -8.74 -11.27
N ARG A 323 -10.65 -8.64 -10.87
CA ARG A 323 -11.42 -9.80 -10.40
C ARG A 323 -11.69 -10.84 -11.49
N SER A 324 -11.96 -10.39 -12.70
CA SER A 324 -12.24 -11.29 -13.82
C SER A 324 -11.00 -12.00 -14.36
N THR A 325 -9.83 -11.36 -14.28
CA THR A 325 -8.54 -11.88 -14.78
C THR A 325 -7.71 -12.58 -13.70
N GLY A 326 -8.09 -12.43 -12.42
CA GLY A 326 -7.36 -12.98 -11.28
C GLY A 326 -6.09 -12.20 -10.89
N SER A 327 -5.77 -11.11 -11.60
CA SER A 327 -4.59 -10.28 -11.30
C SER A 327 -4.82 -8.80 -11.62
N PRO A 328 -4.17 -7.86 -10.89
CA PRO A 328 -4.24 -6.44 -11.21
C PRO A 328 -3.65 -6.13 -12.59
N GLY A 329 -4.46 -5.54 -13.46
CA GLY A 329 -4.05 -5.12 -14.80
C GLY A 329 -3.53 -3.67 -14.85
N PRO A 330 -3.11 -3.20 -16.06
CA PRO A 330 -2.59 -1.84 -16.25
C PRO A 330 -3.66 -0.74 -16.07
N ALA A 331 -4.95 -1.09 -16.04
CA ALA A 331 -6.06 -0.15 -15.83
C ALA A 331 -5.98 0.59 -14.48
N GLY A 332 -5.33 0.00 -13.46
CA GLY A 332 -5.05 0.63 -12.19
C GLY A 332 -4.24 1.94 -12.30
N SER A 333 -3.38 2.06 -13.32
CA SER A 333 -2.64 3.29 -13.63
C SER A 333 -3.57 4.47 -13.94
N GLY A 334 -4.64 4.24 -14.69
CA GLY A 334 -5.65 5.26 -14.97
C GLY A 334 -6.42 5.69 -13.73
N ALA A 335 -6.75 4.76 -12.84
CA ALA A 335 -7.38 5.06 -11.56
C ALA A 335 -6.47 5.93 -10.68
N LYS A 336 -5.17 5.60 -10.59
CA LYS A 336 -4.16 6.40 -9.84
C LYS A 336 -4.09 7.82 -10.36
N LEU A 337 -3.92 8.05 -11.64
CA LEU A 337 -3.85 9.39 -12.23
C LEU A 337 -5.08 10.24 -11.94
N ARG A 338 -6.28 9.65 -12.03
CA ARG A 338 -7.54 10.36 -11.72
C ARG A 338 -7.65 10.69 -10.23
N THR A 339 -7.29 9.76 -9.35
CA THR A 339 -7.29 9.98 -7.90
C THR A 339 -6.34 11.12 -7.52
N VAL A 340 -5.13 11.14 -8.08
CA VAL A 340 -4.15 12.22 -7.86
C VAL A 340 -4.70 13.56 -8.34
N SER A 341 -5.30 13.61 -9.54
CA SER A 341 -5.90 14.83 -10.08
C SER A 341 -7.04 15.35 -9.21
N SER A 342 -7.90 14.46 -8.72
CA SER A 342 -9.00 14.80 -7.80
C SER A 342 -8.47 15.31 -6.45
N TYR A 343 -7.49 14.63 -5.87
CA TYR A 343 -6.88 15.02 -4.60
C TYR A 343 -6.27 16.43 -4.70
N LYS A 344 -5.40 16.67 -5.68
CA LYS A 344 -4.79 17.98 -5.92
C LYS A 344 -5.85 19.07 -6.10
N GLY A 345 -6.86 18.79 -6.93
CA GLY A 345 -7.94 19.76 -7.17
C GLY A 345 -8.71 20.14 -5.91
N ARG A 346 -9.02 19.16 -5.05
CA ARG A 346 -9.70 19.39 -3.77
C ARG A 346 -8.83 20.18 -2.80
N SER A 347 -7.58 19.76 -2.61
CA SER A 347 -6.63 20.43 -1.70
C SER A 347 -6.42 21.90 -2.08
N TYR A 348 -6.20 22.17 -3.36
CA TYR A 348 -6.00 23.54 -3.84
C TYR A 348 -7.27 24.38 -3.75
N LEU A 349 -8.45 23.80 -4.01
CA LEU A 349 -9.70 24.52 -3.84
C LEU A 349 -9.95 24.83 -2.36
N ALA A 350 -9.73 23.88 -1.46
CA ALA A 350 -9.87 24.08 -0.02
C ALA A 350 -8.99 25.23 0.46
N ASN A 351 -7.71 25.20 0.10
CA ASN A 351 -6.75 26.24 0.47
C ASN A 351 -7.11 27.61 -0.08
N SER A 352 -7.50 27.69 -1.36
CA SER A 352 -7.92 28.96 -1.98
C SER A 352 -9.23 29.50 -1.39
N THR A 353 -10.12 28.61 -0.96
CA THR A 353 -11.38 28.96 -0.30
C THR A 353 -11.13 29.54 1.09
N ALA A 354 -10.15 29.01 1.82
CA ALA A 354 -9.76 29.52 3.13
C ALA A 354 -9.12 30.93 3.07
N GLY A 355 -8.73 31.40 1.88
CA GLY A 355 -8.12 32.73 1.70
C GLY A 355 -6.85 32.90 2.53
N ALA A 356 -6.74 33.97 3.31
CA ALA A 356 -5.57 34.20 4.17
C ALA A 356 -5.39 33.14 5.26
N HIS A 357 -6.46 32.52 5.76
CA HIS A 357 -6.39 31.42 6.70
C HIS A 357 -5.72 30.18 6.11
N GLY A 358 -5.79 29.98 4.79
CA GLY A 358 -5.11 28.87 4.10
C GLY A 358 -3.57 28.92 4.18
N MET A 359 -3.00 30.03 4.64
CA MET A 359 -1.55 30.19 4.89
C MET A 359 -1.14 29.81 6.32
N LEU A 360 -2.09 29.54 7.21
CA LEU A 360 -1.83 29.18 8.60
C LEU A 360 -1.66 27.67 8.74
N GLU A 361 -0.70 27.24 9.58
CA GLU A 361 -0.36 25.83 9.76
C GLU A 361 -1.50 24.95 10.30
N ASP A 362 -2.43 25.55 11.04
CA ASP A 362 -3.61 24.90 11.60
C ASP A 362 -4.82 24.90 10.67
N SER A 363 -4.70 25.47 9.48
CA SER A 363 -5.79 25.50 8.52
C SER A 363 -6.00 24.11 7.89
N HIS A 364 -7.26 23.72 7.73
CA HIS A 364 -7.66 22.45 7.15
C HIS A 364 -7.07 22.17 5.75
N GLY A 365 -6.83 23.18 4.94
CA GLY A 365 -6.29 23.06 3.59
C GLY A 365 -4.76 23.10 3.50
N TYR A 366 -4.07 23.53 4.56
CA TYR A 366 -2.63 23.75 4.55
C TYR A 366 -1.84 22.44 4.38
N ILE A 367 -2.02 21.50 5.30
CA ILE A 367 -1.34 20.19 5.29
C ILE A 367 -1.62 19.43 3.99
N GLU A 368 -2.90 19.40 3.57
CA GLU A 368 -3.27 18.71 2.33
C GLU A 368 -2.66 19.34 1.10
N THR A 369 -2.56 20.69 1.05
CA THR A 369 -1.93 21.41 -0.06
C THR A 369 -0.44 21.12 -0.14
N LEU A 370 0.27 21.06 0.97
CA LEU A 370 1.68 20.70 1.03
C LEU A 370 1.92 19.22 0.73
N THR A 371 0.97 18.34 1.03
CA THR A 371 1.02 16.92 0.73
C THR A 371 0.73 16.62 -0.75
N ALA A 372 -0.13 17.41 -1.39
CA ALA A 372 -0.67 17.16 -2.72
C ALA A 372 0.39 16.91 -3.84
N PRO A 373 1.53 17.63 -3.92
CA PRO A 373 2.58 17.33 -4.90
C PRO A 373 3.13 15.92 -4.80
N SER A 374 3.29 15.38 -3.59
CA SER A 374 3.81 14.04 -3.36
C SER A 374 2.95 12.93 -3.98
N MET A 375 1.64 13.17 -4.11
CA MET A 375 0.70 12.23 -4.74
C MET A 375 1.03 11.93 -6.21
N SER A 376 1.67 12.87 -6.92
CA SER A 376 2.12 12.67 -8.30
C SER A 376 3.40 11.84 -8.41
N ILE A 377 4.11 11.63 -7.31
CA ILE A 377 5.43 11.00 -7.27
C ILE A 377 5.33 9.58 -6.71
N ARG A 378 4.71 9.42 -5.55
CA ARG A 378 4.61 8.13 -4.85
C ARG A 378 3.74 7.11 -5.59
N GLY A 379 4.03 5.82 -5.41
CA GLY A 379 3.31 4.74 -6.08
C GLY A 379 3.50 4.71 -7.60
N GLY A 380 4.67 5.15 -8.07
CA GLY A 380 4.98 5.43 -9.47
C GLY A 380 4.51 6.80 -9.92
N THR A 381 5.41 7.58 -10.54
CA THR A 381 5.11 8.96 -10.97
C THR A 381 3.96 9.01 -11.97
N ASP A 382 3.35 10.17 -12.11
CA ASP A 382 2.29 10.39 -13.12
C ASP A 382 2.80 10.07 -14.54
N GLU A 383 4.09 10.32 -14.83
CA GLU A 383 4.75 10.00 -16.09
C GLU A 383 4.84 8.49 -16.31
N ILE A 384 5.32 7.73 -15.30
CA ILE A 384 5.35 6.27 -15.34
C ILE A 384 3.95 5.68 -15.53
N GLN A 385 2.94 6.23 -14.86
CA GLN A 385 1.56 5.76 -15.03
C GLN A 385 1.04 6.03 -16.45
N ARG A 386 1.40 7.18 -17.06
CA ARG A 386 1.07 7.49 -18.46
C ARG A 386 1.78 6.55 -19.43
N ASN A 387 3.07 6.23 -19.19
CA ASN A 387 3.81 5.26 -20.02
C ASN A 387 3.14 3.88 -19.96
N ILE A 388 2.77 3.40 -18.76
CA ILE A 388 2.06 2.13 -18.61
C ILE A 388 0.74 2.13 -19.39
N LEU A 389 -0.04 3.21 -19.33
CA LEU A 389 -1.28 3.33 -20.11
C LEU A 389 -1.01 3.39 -21.60
N GLY A 390 -0.04 4.17 -22.03
CA GLY A 390 0.35 4.30 -23.43
C GLY A 390 0.76 2.96 -24.02
N GLU A 391 1.72 2.29 -23.40
CA GLU A 391 2.30 1.06 -23.91
C GLU A 391 1.35 -0.15 -23.76
N ARG A 392 0.74 -0.33 -22.58
CA ARG A 392 0.03 -1.59 -22.25
C ARG A 392 -1.48 -1.54 -22.45
N VAL A 393 -2.09 -0.34 -22.46
CA VAL A 393 -3.53 -0.18 -22.69
C VAL A 393 -3.82 0.31 -24.10
N LEU A 394 -3.07 1.31 -24.58
CA LEU A 394 -3.28 1.90 -25.91
C LEU A 394 -2.44 1.25 -27.00
N GLY A 395 -1.46 0.39 -26.67
CA GLY A 395 -0.59 -0.29 -27.65
C GLY A 395 0.37 0.68 -28.36
N LEU A 396 0.69 1.82 -27.75
CA LEU A 396 1.65 2.76 -28.32
C LEU A 396 3.07 2.20 -28.24
N PRO A 397 3.99 2.61 -29.13
CA PRO A 397 5.39 2.21 -29.06
C PRO A 397 5.99 2.58 -27.70
N GLY A 398 6.77 1.67 -27.11
CA GLY A 398 7.55 1.95 -25.91
C GLY A 398 8.70 2.89 -26.19
N GLU A 399 9.23 3.51 -25.15
CA GLU A 399 10.42 4.36 -25.26
C GLU A 399 11.66 3.56 -25.69
N PRO A 400 12.59 4.16 -26.44
CA PRO A 400 13.86 3.52 -26.76
C PRO A 400 14.63 3.14 -25.50
N ARG A 401 15.05 1.88 -25.40
CA ARG A 401 15.81 1.34 -24.27
C ARG A 401 17.21 1.00 -24.72
N LEU A 402 18.09 1.99 -24.74
CA LEU A 402 19.48 1.84 -25.19
C LEU A 402 20.32 0.98 -24.23
N ASP A 403 19.92 0.91 -22.97
CA ASP A 403 20.59 0.20 -21.89
C ASP A 403 20.08 -1.23 -21.64
N ARG A 404 19.19 -1.75 -22.51
CA ARG A 404 18.49 -3.02 -22.28
C ARG A 404 19.42 -4.22 -22.16
N ASP A 405 20.43 -4.29 -23.02
CA ASP A 405 21.33 -5.44 -23.18
C ASP A 405 22.75 -5.12 -22.71
N VAL A 406 22.95 -3.95 -22.11
CA VAL A 406 24.23 -3.50 -21.56
C VAL A 406 24.30 -3.85 -20.09
N SER A 407 25.48 -4.21 -19.57
CA SER A 407 25.67 -4.43 -18.14
C SER A 407 25.36 -3.17 -17.33
N TRP A 408 24.80 -3.35 -16.12
CA TRP A 408 24.49 -2.20 -15.25
C TRP A 408 25.73 -1.35 -14.95
N SER A 409 26.89 -1.98 -14.76
CA SER A 409 28.14 -1.26 -14.49
C SER A 409 28.64 -0.42 -15.66
N GLU A 410 28.43 -0.85 -16.90
CA GLU A 410 28.77 -0.07 -18.12
C GLU A 410 27.78 1.07 -18.33
N SER A 411 26.48 0.81 -18.15
CA SER A 411 25.44 1.82 -18.23
C SER A 411 25.71 2.99 -17.27
N ARG A 412 26.06 2.71 -16.01
CA ARG A 412 26.39 3.77 -15.03
C ARG A 412 27.69 4.53 -15.33
N ARG A 413 28.59 3.99 -16.10
CA ARG A 413 29.84 4.70 -16.53
C ARG A 413 29.63 5.64 -17.71
N GLY A 414 28.40 5.72 -18.24
CA GLY A 414 28.11 6.54 -19.43
C GLY A 414 28.79 6.01 -20.71
N LEU A 415 28.98 4.69 -20.78
CA LEU A 415 29.58 4.01 -21.94
C LEU A 415 28.56 3.60 -22.99
N ILE A 416 27.38 4.22 -22.96
CA ILE A 416 26.29 4.00 -23.92
C ILE A 416 26.08 5.28 -24.74
#